data_b107b71a921c24126827d8c922352163
#
_entry.id   b107b71a921c24126827d8c922352163
#
_cell.length_a   1.000
_cell.length_b   1.000
_cell.length_c   1.000
_cell.angle_alpha   90.00
_cell.angle_beta   90.00
_cell.angle_gamma   90.00
#
_symmetry.space_group_name_H-M   'P 1'
#
loop_
_entity.id
_entity.type
_entity.pdbx_description
1 polymer ?
#
loop_
_entity_poly.entity_id
_entity_poly.type
_entity_poly.pdbx_seq_one_letter_code
_entity_poly.pdbx_strand_id
1 'polypeptide(L)'
;MSDFDAPRPRTDDPEPADIHDEREADLAQRAQVGLLRNSAVMASGSIVSRVTGVLRNISLTAALGLTISADAFALGNSLPDIVYVLIIGGALNAIFVPQLVRRMKDDEDGGQAYTDSLISATSVLLTVVTVVAVAAAPLIVSLYATSSYSQQQVDLAVAFARYCLPQIFFFGLYTMLSQVLNARERFGMPMFAPIFNNLVAIATYTSFVVIFGTAVATDGTLSAGQTAWLGVGTTLGIAAQALILVPVMRRSGYRFSFSRRWRGIGLGKAGRLAGWTIGLVAVTQAAFVVISRLATQANVNAADTGEAPAGLFTYTNAYLVFMIPHGIVTVSIVTAQLPGLSRLVHARELRAAGSDIGHTMRLVALVIAPLALGLALGAQPLSALLFNYGAASAEQASQLGVVIAIFMSGLLPFTLYYVLQRGWYANEDTRTPFFFAVLMNVVLVVLALFFFSRAAPGAGQVNALATAYAISCLVTFVVAWPVLRRTYGYLDSRTTLTTLLRIAVASVVAVIAVIVVVRFGVGPFVLGSGKLVALLHLVVIGVTALVVFGLAAWLLRIREMHELVGWGAGVLRRVRR
;
A
#
# COMPACT_ATOMS: atom_id res chain seq x y z
N MET A 1 -29.84 39.51 -77.18
CA MET A 1 -30.28 40.46 -76.13
C MET A 1 -31.01 39.71 -75.12
N SER A 2 -30.46 39.60 -73.98
CA SER A 2 -30.86 39.46 -72.58
C SER A 2 -29.93 38.53 -71.85
N ASP A 3 -29.06 39.18 -71.12
CA ASP A 3 -28.19 38.55 -70.08
C ASP A 3 -29.04 37.89 -69.03
N PHE A 4 -28.71 36.62 -68.75
CA PHE A 4 -29.18 35.93 -67.55
C PHE A 4 -27.97 35.88 -66.58
N ASP A 5 -28.00 36.78 -65.59
CA ASP A 5 -27.06 36.81 -64.46
C ASP A 5 -27.35 35.65 -63.56
N ALA A 6 -26.48 34.66 -63.50
CA ALA A 6 -26.57 33.57 -62.54
C ALA A 6 -26.02 34.03 -61.15
N PRO A 7 -26.68 33.80 -60.07
CA PRO A 7 -26.18 34.18 -58.72
C PRO A 7 -24.92 33.41 -58.37
N ARG A 8 -23.86 34.15 -57.99
CA ARG A 8 -22.63 33.56 -57.42
C ARG A 8 -22.94 32.84 -56.09
N PRO A 9 -22.37 31.64 -55.86
CA PRO A 9 -22.55 30.96 -54.57
C PRO A 9 -21.87 31.80 -53.46
N ARG A 10 -22.58 31.94 -52.32
CA ARG A 10 -22.04 32.51 -51.10
C ARG A 10 -20.92 31.61 -50.57
N THR A 11 -19.72 32.18 -50.41
CA THR A 11 -18.49 31.53 -49.92
C THR A 11 -18.38 31.52 -48.42
N ASP A 12 -19.47 31.43 -47.64
CA ASP A 12 -19.44 31.49 -46.18
C ASP A 12 -19.90 30.20 -45.50
N ASP A 13 -20.05 29.08 -46.24
CA ASP A 13 -20.22 27.77 -45.58
C ASP A 13 -18.83 27.19 -45.25
N PRO A 14 -18.57 26.83 -43.98
CA PRO A 14 -17.28 26.24 -43.60
C PRO A 14 -17.07 24.93 -44.36
N GLU A 15 -15.87 24.74 -44.87
CA GLU A 15 -15.46 23.54 -45.60
C GLU A 15 -15.68 22.28 -44.70
N PRO A 16 -16.05 21.11 -45.27
CA PRO A 16 -16.31 19.87 -44.50
C PRO A 16 -15.15 19.40 -43.64
N ALA A 17 -13.92 19.85 -43.90
CA ALA A 17 -12.74 19.55 -43.11
C ALA A 17 -12.74 20.21 -41.72
N ASP A 18 -13.19 21.45 -41.58
CA ASP A 18 -13.24 22.19 -40.29
C ASP A 18 -14.21 21.56 -39.30
N ILE A 19 -15.34 21.01 -39.76
CA ILE A 19 -16.35 20.37 -38.91
C ILE A 19 -15.84 19.02 -38.34
N HIS A 20 -14.97 18.32 -39.09
CA HIS A 20 -14.34 17.08 -38.59
C HIS A 20 -13.31 17.36 -37.53
N ASP A 21 -12.45 18.36 -37.72
CA ASP A 21 -11.40 18.75 -36.78
C ASP A 21 -12.00 19.30 -35.48
N GLU A 22 -13.06 20.11 -35.54
CA GLU A 22 -13.77 20.58 -34.32
C GLU A 22 -14.46 19.44 -33.55
N ARG A 23 -15.05 18.46 -34.22
CA ARG A 23 -15.62 17.28 -33.58
C ARG A 23 -14.56 16.40 -32.94
N GLU A 24 -13.42 16.18 -33.58
CA GLU A 24 -12.32 15.42 -32.98
C GLU A 24 -11.71 16.15 -31.77
N ALA A 25 -11.56 17.48 -31.85
CA ALA A 25 -11.11 18.30 -30.73
C ALA A 25 -12.10 18.27 -29.54
N ASP A 26 -13.41 18.37 -29.80
CA ASP A 26 -14.46 18.27 -28.75
C ASP A 26 -14.51 16.87 -28.13
N LEU A 27 -14.40 15.81 -28.94
CA LEU A 27 -14.31 14.43 -28.45
C LEU A 27 -13.05 14.20 -27.61
N ALA A 28 -11.91 14.70 -28.05
CA ALA A 28 -10.65 14.62 -27.29
C ALA A 28 -10.73 15.39 -25.97
N GLN A 29 -11.34 16.58 -25.97
CA GLN A 29 -11.55 17.38 -24.78
C GLN A 29 -12.53 16.69 -23.79
N ARG A 30 -13.63 16.13 -24.27
CA ARG A 30 -14.59 15.35 -23.44
C ARG A 30 -13.93 14.10 -22.86
N ALA A 31 -13.13 13.37 -23.65
CA ALA A 31 -12.35 12.23 -23.17
C ALA A 31 -11.35 12.64 -22.08
N GLN A 32 -10.66 13.78 -22.24
CA GLN A 32 -9.73 14.29 -21.26
C GLN A 32 -10.42 14.73 -19.96
N VAL A 33 -11.58 15.41 -20.04
CA VAL A 33 -12.39 15.79 -18.88
C VAL A 33 -12.93 14.55 -18.17
N GLY A 34 -13.38 13.53 -18.92
CA GLY A 34 -13.82 12.24 -18.37
C GLY A 34 -12.68 11.52 -17.64
N LEU A 35 -11.48 11.50 -18.21
CA LEU A 35 -10.29 10.91 -17.60
C LEU A 35 -9.90 11.61 -16.28
N LEU A 36 -9.89 12.95 -16.27
CA LEU A 36 -9.59 13.73 -15.06
C LEU A 36 -10.62 13.50 -13.96
N ARG A 37 -11.91 13.46 -14.31
CA ARG A 37 -12.99 13.16 -13.34
C ARG A 37 -12.84 11.75 -12.75
N ASN A 38 -12.60 10.76 -13.58
CA ASN A 38 -12.41 9.37 -13.13
C ASN A 38 -11.18 9.24 -12.24
N SER A 39 -10.07 9.90 -12.61
CA SER A 39 -8.85 9.94 -11.80
C SER A 39 -9.07 10.61 -10.44
N ALA A 40 -9.83 11.71 -10.37
CA ALA A 40 -10.17 12.38 -9.12
C ALA A 40 -11.05 11.49 -8.22
N VAL A 41 -12.04 10.78 -8.78
CA VAL A 41 -12.87 9.82 -8.05
C VAL A 41 -12.04 8.66 -7.51
N MET A 42 -11.12 8.12 -8.31
CA MET A 42 -10.22 7.04 -7.87
C MET A 42 -9.29 7.51 -6.74
N ALA A 43 -8.72 8.70 -6.87
CA ALA A 43 -7.83 9.28 -5.85
C ALA A 43 -8.58 9.53 -4.54
N SER A 44 -9.79 10.12 -4.59
CA SER A 44 -10.61 10.37 -3.39
C SER A 44 -11.00 9.07 -2.68
N GLY A 45 -11.43 8.04 -3.42
CA GLY A 45 -11.73 6.72 -2.86
C GLY A 45 -10.52 6.08 -2.18
N SER A 46 -9.34 6.18 -2.80
CA SER A 46 -8.09 5.67 -2.22
C SER A 46 -7.70 6.40 -0.92
N ILE A 47 -7.81 7.72 -0.87
CA ILE A 47 -7.50 8.52 0.33
C ILE A 47 -8.46 8.16 1.47
N VAL A 48 -9.78 8.16 1.21
CA VAL A 48 -10.79 7.84 2.23
C VAL A 48 -10.61 6.41 2.74
N SER A 49 -10.33 5.45 1.86
CA SER A 49 -10.03 4.06 2.24
C SER A 49 -8.80 3.95 3.15
N ARG A 50 -7.73 4.72 2.89
CA ARG A 50 -6.53 4.73 3.75
C ARG A 50 -6.81 5.33 5.12
N VAL A 51 -7.53 6.46 5.18
CA VAL A 51 -7.92 7.09 6.45
C VAL A 51 -8.78 6.16 7.28
N THR A 52 -9.82 5.56 6.68
CA THR A 52 -10.67 4.59 7.38
C THR A 52 -9.90 3.33 7.78
N GLY A 53 -8.90 2.90 7.02
CA GLY A 53 -8.00 1.80 7.37
C GLY A 53 -7.14 2.10 8.61
N VAL A 54 -6.66 3.34 8.75
CA VAL A 54 -5.96 3.79 9.98
C VAL A 54 -6.92 3.76 11.18
N LEU A 55 -8.14 4.30 11.02
CA LEU A 55 -9.16 4.28 12.08
C LEU A 55 -9.52 2.85 12.49
N ARG A 56 -9.61 1.92 11.55
CA ARG A 56 -9.79 0.50 11.82
C ARG A 56 -8.68 -0.05 12.72
N ASN A 57 -7.41 0.25 12.42
CA ASN A 57 -6.28 -0.23 13.23
C ASN A 57 -6.23 0.43 14.61
N ILE A 58 -6.60 1.70 14.72
CA ILE A 58 -6.77 2.38 16.02
C ILE A 58 -7.83 1.66 16.87
N SER A 59 -9.00 1.35 16.27
CA SER A 59 -10.07 0.64 16.96
C SER A 59 -9.67 -0.79 17.39
N LEU A 60 -8.90 -1.48 16.55
CA LEU A 60 -8.35 -2.81 16.88
C LEU A 60 -7.35 -2.73 18.04
N THR A 61 -6.44 -1.75 17.99
CA THR A 61 -5.47 -1.53 19.08
C THR A 61 -6.17 -1.14 20.38
N ALA A 62 -7.24 -0.34 20.31
CA ALA A 62 -8.06 -0.01 21.47
C ALA A 62 -8.77 -1.26 22.06
N ALA A 63 -9.12 -2.23 21.22
CA ALA A 63 -9.79 -3.47 21.65
C ALA A 63 -8.83 -4.48 22.27
N LEU A 64 -7.65 -4.68 21.68
CA LEU A 64 -6.73 -5.76 22.03
C LEU A 64 -5.43 -5.29 22.70
N GLY A 65 -5.10 -4.00 22.65
CA GLY A 65 -3.78 -3.50 23.04
C GLY A 65 -2.68 -3.99 22.08
N LEU A 66 -1.43 -3.96 22.53
CA LEU A 66 -0.27 -4.54 21.83
C LEU A 66 0.18 -5.82 22.55
N THR A 67 -0.74 -6.76 22.71
CA THR A 67 -0.64 -7.96 23.55
C THR A 67 -0.40 -9.22 22.70
N ILE A 68 -0.16 -10.35 23.38
CA ILE A 68 -0.06 -11.67 22.74
C ILE A 68 -1.38 -12.03 22.01
N SER A 69 -2.55 -11.65 22.57
CA SER A 69 -3.84 -11.85 21.90
C SER A 69 -3.94 -11.05 20.60
N ALA A 70 -3.39 -9.82 20.57
CA ALA A 70 -3.30 -9.01 19.37
C ALA A 70 -2.35 -9.64 18.33
N ASP A 71 -1.25 -10.25 18.76
CA ASP A 71 -0.34 -10.98 17.86
C ASP A 71 -1.01 -12.22 17.27
N ALA A 72 -1.75 -12.99 18.07
CA ALA A 72 -2.51 -14.14 17.60
C ALA A 72 -3.59 -13.73 16.57
N PHE A 73 -4.28 -12.61 16.82
CA PHE A 73 -5.22 -12.03 15.88
C PHE A 73 -4.52 -11.55 14.61
N ALA A 74 -3.41 -10.79 14.72
CA ALA A 74 -2.65 -10.28 13.57
C ALA A 74 -2.16 -11.43 12.69
N LEU A 75 -1.66 -12.50 13.31
CA LEU A 75 -1.25 -13.72 12.62
C LEU A 75 -2.43 -14.32 11.85
N GLY A 76 -3.52 -14.65 12.53
CA GLY A 76 -4.70 -15.27 11.92
C GLY A 76 -5.31 -14.43 10.80
N ASN A 77 -5.34 -13.10 10.96
CA ASN A 77 -5.91 -12.17 10.00
C ASN A 77 -4.99 -11.84 8.82
N SER A 78 -3.67 -12.09 8.91
CA SER A 78 -2.73 -11.92 7.79
C SER A 78 -2.71 -13.12 6.83
N LEU A 79 -3.02 -14.32 7.32
CA LEU A 79 -2.96 -15.55 6.52
C LEU A 79 -3.85 -15.55 5.27
N PRO A 80 -5.09 -15.03 5.29
CA PRO A 80 -5.93 -14.96 4.11
C PRO A 80 -5.31 -14.15 2.97
N ASP A 81 -4.73 -12.99 3.29
CA ASP A 81 -4.09 -12.13 2.30
C ASP A 81 -2.85 -12.81 1.69
N ILE A 82 -2.04 -13.44 2.53
CA ILE A 82 -0.86 -14.21 2.12
C ILE A 82 -1.23 -15.31 1.12
N VAL A 83 -2.21 -16.14 1.47
CA VAL A 83 -2.68 -17.25 0.62
C VAL A 83 -3.29 -16.71 -0.69
N TYR A 84 -4.09 -15.64 -0.58
CA TYR A 84 -4.69 -14.98 -1.73
C TYR A 84 -3.63 -14.45 -2.70
N VAL A 85 -2.63 -13.70 -2.21
CA VAL A 85 -1.57 -13.10 -3.02
C VAL A 85 -0.70 -14.18 -3.68
N LEU A 86 -0.37 -15.28 -2.98
CA LEU A 86 0.38 -16.41 -3.52
C LEU A 86 -0.34 -17.08 -4.69
N ILE A 87 -1.65 -17.29 -4.57
CA ILE A 87 -2.42 -18.08 -5.55
C ILE A 87 -2.92 -17.22 -6.71
N ILE A 88 -3.35 -16.00 -6.43
CA ILE A 88 -4.14 -15.19 -7.36
C ILE A 88 -3.44 -13.90 -7.78
N GLY A 89 -2.65 -13.28 -6.87
CA GLY A 89 -2.15 -11.93 -7.04
C GLY A 89 -1.30 -11.66 -8.29
N GLY A 90 -0.56 -12.66 -8.78
CA GLY A 90 0.28 -12.52 -9.97
C GLY A 90 -0.45 -12.83 -11.29
N ALA A 91 -1.36 -13.82 -11.29
CA ALA A 91 -1.95 -14.37 -12.50
C ALA A 91 -3.20 -13.60 -12.97
N LEU A 92 -4.03 -13.17 -12.03
CA LEU A 92 -5.32 -12.56 -12.35
C LEU A 92 -5.20 -11.19 -13.03
N ASN A 93 -4.35 -10.31 -12.51
CA ASN A 93 -4.25 -8.95 -13.02
C ASN A 93 -3.57 -8.85 -14.39
N ALA A 94 -2.55 -9.68 -14.63
CA ALA A 94 -1.73 -9.59 -15.85
C ALA A 94 -2.43 -10.15 -17.10
N ILE A 95 -3.35 -11.09 -16.93
CA ILE A 95 -3.89 -11.88 -18.05
C ILE A 95 -5.38 -11.71 -18.24
N PHE A 96 -6.16 -11.68 -17.16
CA PHE A 96 -7.61 -11.65 -17.28
C PHE A 96 -8.14 -10.32 -17.80
N VAL A 97 -7.57 -9.19 -17.38
CA VAL A 97 -8.05 -7.88 -17.85
C VAL A 97 -7.87 -7.72 -19.35
N PRO A 98 -6.70 -7.97 -19.97
CA PRO A 98 -6.55 -7.88 -21.42
C PRO A 98 -7.46 -8.86 -22.18
N GLN A 99 -7.59 -10.10 -21.68
CA GLN A 99 -8.46 -11.09 -22.32
C GLN A 99 -9.94 -10.72 -22.20
N LEU A 100 -10.37 -10.22 -21.03
CA LEU A 100 -11.72 -9.77 -20.81
C LEU A 100 -12.09 -8.61 -21.73
N VAL A 101 -11.22 -7.58 -21.80
CA VAL A 101 -11.43 -6.42 -22.70
C VAL A 101 -11.49 -6.84 -24.17
N ARG A 102 -10.63 -7.80 -24.58
CA ARG A 102 -10.65 -8.34 -25.93
C ARG A 102 -11.96 -9.08 -26.22
N ARG A 103 -12.40 -9.99 -25.31
CA ARG A 103 -13.64 -10.73 -25.46
C ARG A 103 -14.87 -9.82 -25.44
N MET A 104 -14.84 -8.76 -24.65
CA MET A 104 -15.92 -7.76 -24.65
C MET A 104 -16.07 -7.03 -26.00
N LYS A 105 -14.99 -6.95 -26.81
CA LYS A 105 -15.02 -6.35 -28.14
C LYS A 105 -15.33 -7.34 -29.25
N ASP A 106 -14.82 -8.58 -29.12
CA ASP A 106 -14.82 -9.56 -30.20
C ASP A 106 -16.03 -10.50 -30.15
N ASP A 107 -16.61 -10.77 -28.95
CA ASP A 107 -17.70 -11.71 -28.79
C ASP A 107 -19.07 -10.99 -28.96
N GLU A 108 -20.02 -11.62 -29.65
CA GLU A 108 -21.36 -11.09 -29.90
C GLU A 108 -22.17 -10.82 -28.60
N ASP A 109 -21.86 -11.58 -27.53
CA ASP A 109 -22.51 -11.43 -26.21
C ASP A 109 -21.83 -10.36 -25.33
N GLY A 110 -20.89 -9.57 -25.88
CA GLY A 110 -20.10 -8.60 -25.11
C GLY A 110 -19.25 -9.23 -24.04
N GLY A 111 -18.78 -10.47 -24.26
CA GLY A 111 -17.91 -11.23 -23.36
C GLY A 111 -18.61 -11.78 -22.11
N GLN A 112 -19.95 -11.87 -22.12
CA GLN A 112 -20.70 -12.33 -20.94
C GLN A 112 -20.41 -13.80 -20.63
N ALA A 113 -20.44 -14.70 -21.60
CA ALA A 113 -20.16 -16.12 -21.41
C ALA A 113 -18.73 -16.37 -20.90
N TYR A 114 -17.76 -15.60 -21.38
CA TYR A 114 -16.38 -15.66 -20.88
C TYR A 114 -16.28 -15.20 -19.42
N THR A 115 -16.93 -14.07 -19.08
CA THR A 115 -16.97 -13.52 -17.72
C THR A 115 -17.63 -14.49 -16.74
N ASP A 116 -18.76 -15.11 -17.13
CA ASP A 116 -19.47 -16.12 -16.34
C ASP A 116 -18.59 -17.34 -16.07
N SER A 117 -17.90 -17.82 -17.11
CA SER A 117 -16.99 -18.96 -17.00
C SER A 117 -15.80 -18.65 -16.08
N LEU A 118 -15.25 -17.44 -16.19
CA LEU A 118 -14.15 -16.98 -15.39
C LEU A 118 -14.52 -16.83 -13.90
N ILE A 119 -15.62 -16.14 -13.60
CA ILE A 119 -16.12 -15.96 -12.23
C ILE A 119 -16.47 -17.32 -11.61
N SER A 120 -17.15 -18.22 -12.37
CA SER A 120 -17.51 -19.55 -11.89
C SER A 120 -16.28 -20.40 -11.56
N ALA A 121 -15.32 -20.50 -12.49
CA ALA A 121 -14.10 -21.28 -12.28
C ALA A 121 -13.26 -20.74 -11.10
N THR A 122 -13.11 -19.42 -11.03
CA THR A 122 -12.36 -18.79 -9.94
C THR A 122 -13.08 -18.96 -8.60
N SER A 123 -14.41 -18.84 -8.55
CA SER A 123 -15.17 -19.04 -7.32
C SER A 123 -15.05 -20.47 -6.80
N VAL A 124 -15.09 -21.48 -7.69
CA VAL A 124 -14.88 -22.89 -7.29
C VAL A 124 -13.46 -23.10 -6.79
N LEU A 125 -12.45 -22.59 -7.50
CA LEU A 125 -11.06 -22.66 -7.05
C LEU A 125 -10.87 -22.03 -5.66
N LEU A 126 -11.39 -20.82 -5.47
CA LEU A 126 -11.32 -20.09 -4.20
C LEU A 126 -12.03 -20.85 -3.07
N THR A 127 -13.18 -21.47 -3.34
CA THR A 127 -13.90 -22.29 -2.36
C THR A 127 -13.04 -23.49 -1.94
N VAL A 128 -12.45 -24.21 -2.90
CA VAL A 128 -11.57 -25.36 -2.62
C VAL A 128 -10.36 -24.91 -1.79
N VAL A 129 -9.69 -23.83 -2.23
CA VAL A 129 -8.53 -23.27 -1.51
C VAL A 129 -8.91 -22.85 -0.09
N THR A 130 -10.04 -22.18 0.08
CA THR A 130 -10.53 -21.75 1.40
C THR A 130 -10.78 -22.94 2.31
N VAL A 131 -11.49 -23.97 1.83
CA VAL A 131 -11.76 -25.19 2.61
C VAL A 131 -10.48 -25.89 3.02
N VAL A 132 -9.53 -26.06 2.09
CA VAL A 132 -8.24 -26.66 2.36
C VAL A 132 -7.43 -25.82 3.35
N ALA A 133 -7.41 -24.49 3.20
CA ALA A 133 -6.70 -23.59 4.12
C ALA A 133 -7.29 -23.64 5.54
N VAL A 134 -8.63 -23.64 5.68
CA VAL A 134 -9.30 -23.74 6.98
C VAL A 134 -9.01 -25.09 7.65
N ALA A 135 -9.00 -26.18 6.89
CA ALA A 135 -8.62 -27.49 7.41
C ALA A 135 -7.14 -27.55 7.81
N ALA A 136 -6.27 -26.90 7.02
CA ALA A 136 -4.83 -26.82 7.28
C ALA A 136 -4.43 -25.69 8.27
N ALA A 137 -5.38 -24.96 8.88
CA ALA A 137 -5.08 -23.83 9.75
C ALA A 137 -4.05 -24.13 10.85
N PRO A 138 -4.09 -25.29 11.57
CA PRO A 138 -3.07 -25.62 12.57
C PRO A 138 -1.66 -25.70 11.96
N LEU A 139 -1.52 -26.32 10.79
CA LEU A 139 -0.24 -26.43 10.09
C LEU A 139 0.25 -25.05 9.63
N ILE A 140 -0.63 -24.23 9.07
CA ILE A 140 -0.27 -22.89 8.61
C ILE A 140 0.18 -22.04 9.81
N VAL A 141 -0.57 -22.02 10.89
CA VAL A 141 -0.21 -21.27 12.10
C VAL A 141 1.13 -21.72 12.66
N SER A 142 1.43 -23.02 12.69
CA SER A 142 2.71 -23.55 13.18
C SER A 142 3.92 -23.11 12.36
N LEU A 143 3.73 -22.74 11.09
CA LEU A 143 4.80 -22.16 10.25
C LEU A 143 5.15 -20.73 10.66
N TYR A 144 4.15 -19.93 11.03
CA TYR A 144 4.29 -18.49 11.30
C TYR A 144 4.48 -18.13 12.77
N ALA A 145 3.91 -18.92 13.69
CA ALA A 145 4.05 -18.72 15.12
C ALA A 145 5.39 -19.24 15.64
N THR A 146 5.87 -18.64 16.75
CA THR A 146 7.03 -19.17 17.48
C THR A 146 6.73 -20.52 18.10
N SER A 147 7.75 -21.36 18.23
CA SER A 147 7.67 -22.64 18.97
C SER A 147 7.54 -22.45 20.49
N SER A 148 7.76 -21.24 21.00
CA SER A 148 7.65 -20.90 22.42
C SER A 148 6.21 -20.51 22.84
N TYR A 149 5.26 -20.49 21.89
CA TYR A 149 3.86 -20.28 22.25
C TYR A 149 3.34 -21.43 23.12
N SER A 150 2.60 -21.09 24.17
CA SER A 150 1.83 -22.08 24.94
C SER A 150 0.74 -22.69 24.06
N GLN A 151 0.24 -23.87 24.43
CA GLN A 151 -0.85 -24.52 23.71
C GLN A 151 -2.07 -23.61 23.57
N GLN A 152 -2.40 -22.83 24.60
CA GLN A 152 -3.52 -21.88 24.61
C GLN A 152 -3.32 -20.77 23.56
N GLN A 153 -2.09 -20.25 23.42
CA GLN A 153 -1.75 -19.22 22.43
C GLN A 153 -1.83 -19.77 21.01
N VAL A 154 -1.37 -21.02 20.80
CA VAL A 154 -1.50 -21.72 19.51
C VAL A 154 -2.98 -21.93 19.18
N ASP A 155 -3.79 -22.42 20.13
CA ASP A 155 -5.21 -22.67 19.93
C ASP A 155 -5.96 -21.37 19.61
N LEU A 156 -5.61 -20.25 20.26
CA LEU A 156 -6.16 -18.94 19.98
C LEU A 156 -5.80 -18.47 18.55
N ALA A 157 -4.54 -18.61 18.15
CA ALA A 157 -4.10 -18.24 16.78
C ALA A 157 -4.78 -19.11 15.72
N VAL A 158 -4.93 -20.41 15.97
CA VAL A 158 -5.65 -21.36 15.09
C VAL A 158 -7.13 -21.00 15.00
N ALA A 159 -7.77 -20.64 16.13
CA ALA A 159 -9.16 -20.20 16.13
C ALA A 159 -9.35 -18.94 15.28
N PHE A 160 -8.50 -17.91 15.45
CA PHE A 160 -8.52 -16.72 14.61
C PHE A 160 -8.28 -17.06 13.12
N ALA A 161 -7.30 -17.92 12.84
CA ALA A 161 -7.03 -18.36 11.49
C ALA A 161 -8.27 -19.01 10.84
N ARG A 162 -8.96 -19.90 11.55
CA ARG A 162 -10.19 -20.56 11.06
C ARG A 162 -11.32 -19.57 10.77
N TYR A 163 -11.50 -18.55 11.59
CA TYR A 163 -12.50 -17.50 11.36
C TYR A 163 -12.10 -16.53 10.25
N CYS A 164 -10.80 -16.27 10.05
CA CYS A 164 -10.31 -15.31 9.07
C CYS A 164 -10.06 -15.94 7.69
N LEU A 165 -9.61 -17.20 7.59
CA LEU A 165 -9.29 -17.85 6.30
C LEU A 165 -10.42 -17.83 5.26
N PRO A 166 -11.73 -17.84 5.61
CA PRO A 166 -12.82 -17.62 4.65
C PRO A 166 -12.72 -16.30 3.87
N GLN A 167 -11.97 -15.31 4.36
CA GLN A 167 -11.68 -14.07 3.64
C GLN A 167 -11.00 -14.32 2.28
N ILE A 168 -10.26 -15.45 2.10
CA ILE A 168 -9.63 -15.83 0.82
C ILE A 168 -10.67 -15.80 -0.31
N PHE A 169 -11.83 -16.41 -0.07
CA PHE A 169 -12.92 -16.42 -1.03
C PHE A 169 -13.39 -15.01 -1.38
N PHE A 170 -13.62 -14.18 -0.37
CA PHE A 170 -14.13 -12.82 -0.56
C PHE A 170 -13.11 -11.87 -1.16
N PHE A 171 -11.82 -11.99 -0.84
CA PHE A 171 -10.74 -11.25 -1.51
C PHE A 171 -10.70 -11.54 -3.01
N GLY A 172 -10.75 -12.82 -3.37
CA GLY A 172 -10.77 -13.21 -4.76
C GLY A 172 -12.05 -12.78 -5.49
N LEU A 173 -13.20 -12.91 -4.86
CA LEU A 173 -14.46 -12.43 -5.42
C LEU A 173 -14.45 -10.92 -5.64
N TYR A 174 -14.01 -10.14 -4.64
CA TYR A 174 -13.83 -8.68 -4.77
C TYR A 174 -12.93 -8.33 -5.95
N THR A 175 -11.79 -9.01 -6.08
CA THR A 175 -10.85 -8.73 -7.16
C THR A 175 -11.47 -9.03 -8.53
N MET A 176 -12.15 -10.17 -8.69
CA MET A 176 -12.81 -10.53 -9.94
C MET A 176 -13.88 -9.50 -10.32
N LEU A 177 -14.78 -9.18 -9.40
CA LEU A 177 -15.85 -8.21 -9.65
C LEU A 177 -15.28 -6.81 -9.96
N SER A 178 -14.20 -6.40 -9.27
CA SER A 178 -13.52 -5.14 -9.52
C SER A 178 -12.91 -5.09 -10.91
N GLN A 179 -12.27 -6.16 -11.37
CA GLN A 179 -11.68 -6.21 -12.72
C GLN A 179 -12.74 -6.17 -13.81
N VAL A 180 -13.86 -6.86 -13.63
CA VAL A 180 -14.98 -6.80 -14.59
C VAL A 180 -15.58 -5.39 -14.64
N LEU A 181 -15.75 -4.72 -13.50
CA LEU A 181 -16.24 -3.34 -13.45
C LEU A 181 -15.23 -2.36 -14.09
N ASN A 182 -13.93 -2.55 -13.85
CA ASN A 182 -12.88 -1.74 -14.46
C ASN A 182 -12.86 -1.92 -15.99
N ALA A 183 -13.01 -3.14 -16.50
CA ALA A 183 -13.10 -3.41 -17.93
C ALA A 183 -14.35 -2.77 -18.57
N ARG A 184 -15.40 -2.51 -17.78
CA ARG A 184 -16.62 -1.79 -18.16
C ARG A 184 -16.57 -0.28 -17.84
N GLU A 185 -15.38 0.25 -17.59
CA GLU A 185 -15.11 1.67 -17.25
C GLU A 185 -15.86 2.18 -16.00
N ARG A 186 -16.23 1.28 -15.08
CA ARG A 186 -16.90 1.58 -13.81
C ARG A 186 -15.92 1.56 -12.65
N PHE A 187 -14.99 2.52 -12.61
CA PHE A 187 -13.88 2.57 -11.65
C PHE A 187 -14.29 3.00 -10.23
N GLY A 188 -15.37 3.73 -10.05
CA GLY A 188 -15.72 4.35 -8.77
C GLY A 188 -15.92 3.33 -7.66
N MET A 189 -16.94 2.49 -7.75
CA MET A 189 -17.31 1.56 -6.67
C MET A 189 -16.18 0.59 -6.26
N PRO A 190 -15.37 0.01 -7.16
CA PRO A 190 -14.21 -0.78 -6.76
C PRO A 190 -13.24 -0.03 -5.82
N MET A 191 -13.05 1.28 -6.01
CA MET A 191 -12.16 2.09 -5.16
C MET A 191 -12.78 2.45 -3.80
N PHE A 192 -14.12 2.54 -3.72
CA PHE A 192 -14.83 2.81 -2.46
C PHE A 192 -15.18 1.55 -1.67
N ALA A 193 -15.22 0.38 -2.29
CA ALA A 193 -15.59 -0.89 -1.64
C ALA A 193 -14.75 -1.22 -0.39
N PRO A 194 -13.41 -0.99 -0.32
CA PRO A 194 -12.62 -1.22 0.89
C PRO A 194 -13.06 -0.39 2.10
N ILE A 195 -13.75 0.74 1.89
CA ILE A 195 -14.30 1.55 3.00
C ILE A 195 -15.35 0.75 3.78
N PHE A 196 -16.19 -0.05 3.10
CA PHE A 196 -17.19 -0.88 3.75
C PHE A 196 -16.56 -1.94 4.65
N ASN A 197 -15.44 -2.56 4.21
CA ASN A 197 -14.65 -3.43 5.08
C ASN A 197 -14.18 -2.68 6.33
N ASN A 198 -13.58 -1.51 6.16
CA ASN A 198 -13.08 -0.75 7.29
C ASN A 198 -14.20 -0.35 8.26
N LEU A 199 -15.37 0.08 7.76
CA LEU A 199 -16.51 0.47 8.59
C LEU A 199 -17.07 -0.71 9.39
N VAL A 200 -17.23 -1.88 8.78
CA VAL A 200 -17.67 -3.10 9.47
C VAL A 200 -16.67 -3.52 10.53
N ALA A 201 -15.37 -3.49 10.21
CA ALA A 201 -14.32 -3.83 11.16
C ALA A 201 -14.26 -2.83 12.33
N ILE A 202 -14.37 -1.51 12.09
CA ILE A 202 -14.45 -0.48 13.15
C ILE A 202 -15.66 -0.77 14.05
N ALA A 203 -16.83 -1.05 13.47
CA ALA A 203 -18.02 -1.39 14.23
C ALA A 203 -17.82 -2.67 15.09
N THR A 204 -17.17 -3.70 14.53
CA THR A 204 -16.82 -4.93 15.23
C THR A 204 -15.91 -4.67 16.44
N TYR A 205 -14.83 -3.91 16.23
CA TYR A 205 -13.85 -3.66 17.30
C TYR A 205 -14.40 -2.71 18.37
N THR A 206 -15.14 -1.69 17.96
CA THR A 206 -15.78 -0.77 18.91
C THR A 206 -16.87 -1.48 19.73
N SER A 207 -17.70 -2.30 19.10
CA SER A 207 -18.71 -3.08 19.83
C SER A 207 -18.07 -4.13 20.74
N PHE A 208 -16.92 -4.70 20.37
CA PHE A 208 -16.15 -5.57 21.25
C PHE A 208 -15.77 -4.86 22.56
N VAL A 209 -15.23 -3.63 22.45
CA VAL A 209 -14.86 -2.83 23.63
C VAL A 209 -16.09 -2.51 24.50
N VAL A 210 -17.22 -2.18 23.89
CA VAL A 210 -18.46 -1.83 24.61
C VAL A 210 -19.05 -3.05 25.32
N ILE A 211 -19.03 -4.23 24.70
CA ILE A 211 -19.68 -5.44 25.21
C ILE A 211 -18.79 -6.17 26.22
N PHE A 212 -17.50 -6.30 25.93
CA PHE A 212 -16.58 -7.15 26.71
C PHE A 212 -15.60 -6.35 27.58
N GLY A 213 -15.47 -5.04 27.35
CA GLY A 213 -14.50 -4.17 28.03
C GLY A 213 -13.07 -4.34 27.49
N THR A 214 -12.15 -3.53 28.01
CA THR A 214 -10.74 -3.48 27.57
C THR A 214 -9.81 -4.38 28.39
N ALA A 215 -10.22 -4.78 29.62
CA ALA A 215 -9.40 -5.58 30.54
C ALA A 215 -9.19 -7.03 30.09
N VAL A 216 -9.98 -7.51 29.15
CA VAL A 216 -10.03 -8.92 28.72
C VAL A 216 -8.77 -9.35 27.94
N ALA A 217 -8.05 -8.39 27.35
CA ALA A 217 -6.93 -8.69 26.45
C ALA A 217 -5.58 -8.83 27.17
N THR A 218 -5.49 -8.50 28.45
CA THR A 218 -4.20 -8.43 29.18
C THR A 218 -3.62 -9.78 29.54
N ASP A 219 -4.48 -10.80 29.78
CA ASP A 219 -4.04 -12.11 30.23
C ASP A 219 -3.71 -13.11 29.11
N GLY A 220 -3.73 -12.65 27.86
CA GLY A 220 -3.40 -13.46 26.67
C GLY A 220 -4.44 -14.53 26.32
N THR A 221 -5.59 -14.56 27.00
CA THR A 221 -6.67 -15.54 26.81
C THR A 221 -7.98 -14.83 26.49
N LEU A 222 -8.51 -15.07 25.29
CA LEU A 222 -9.84 -14.67 24.91
C LEU A 222 -10.80 -15.86 24.96
N SER A 223 -12.03 -15.65 25.41
CA SER A 223 -13.06 -16.69 25.34
C SER A 223 -13.41 -17.03 23.90
N ALA A 224 -14.00 -18.19 23.67
CA ALA A 224 -14.44 -18.61 22.32
C ALA A 224 -15.41 -17.61 21.70
N GLY A 225 -16.32 -17.00 22.49
CA GLY A 225 -17.24 -15.96 22.01
C GLY A 225 -16.54 -14.67 21.57
N GLN A 226 -15.54 -14.22 22.34
CA GLN A 226 -14.75 -13.04 22.02
C GLN A 226 -13.89 -13.24 20.77
N THR A 227 -13.26 -14.41 20.65
CA THR A 227 -12.48 -14.81 19.47
C THR A 227 -13.37 -14.88 18.22
N ALA A 228 -14.55 -15.48 18.34
CA ALA A 228 -15.53 -15.56 17.25
C ALA A 228 -16.03 -14.15 16.85
N TRP A 229 -16.34 -13.27 17.81
CA TRP A 229 -16.79 -11.91 17.55
C TRP A 229 -15.79 -11.15 16.68
N LEU A 230 -14.52 -11.15 17.04
CA LEU A 230 -13.46 -10.47 16.30
C LEU A 230 -13.20 -11.12 14.94
N GLY A 231 -13.04 -12.45 14.90
CA GLY A 231 -12.69 -13.16 13.67
C GLY A 231 -13.81 -13.16 12.64
N VAL A 232 -15.05 -13.45 13.06
CA VAL A 232 -16.22 -13.42 12.17
C VAL A 232 -16.53 -11.98 11.72
N GLY A 233 -16.51 -11.01 12.64
CA GLY A 233 -16.77 -9.61 12.31
C GLY A 233 -15.77 -9.05 11.30
N THR A 234 -14.49 -9.39 11.43
CA THR A 234 -13.47 -9.00 10.45
C THR A 234 -13.72 -9.66 9.08
N THR A 235 -14.10 -10.92 9.06
CA THR A 235 -14.46 -11.64 7.81
C THR A 235 -15.72 -11.07 7.16
N LEU A 236 -16.71 -10.68 7.95
CA LEU A 236 -17.90 -9.98 7.44
C LEU A 236 -17.56 -8.64 6.79
N GLY A 237 -16.52 -7.95 7.27
CA GLY A 237 -16.01 -6.74 6.64
C GLY A 237 -15.52 -6.98 5.21
N ILE A 238 -14.69 -8.01 5.01
CA ILE A 238 -14.22 -8.40 3.67
C ILE A 238 -15.38 -8.91 2.79
N ALA A 239 -16.31 -9.65 3.38
CA ALA A 239 -17.51 -10.09 2.69
C ALA A 239 -18.36 -8.88 2.21
N ALA A 240 -18.57 -7.87 3.07
CA ALA A 240 -19.27 -6.64 2.72
C ALA A 240 -18.57 -5.89 1.57
N GLN A 241 -17.23 -5.81 1.60
CA GLN A 241 -16.43 -5.23 0.53
C GLN A 241 -16.67 -5.92 -0.83
N ALA A 242 -16.76 -7.25 -0.85
CA ALA A 242 -17.00 -8.00 -2.07
C ALA A 242 -18.46 -7.88 -2.52
N LEU A 243 -19.39 -8.07 -1.60
CA LEU A 243 -20.81 -8.14 -1.91
C LEU A 243 -21.43 -6.81 -2.34
N ILE A 244 -20.90 -5.66 -1.88
CA ILE A 244 -21.35 -4.33 -2.31
C ILE A 244 -21.17 -4.11 -3.82
N LEU A 245 -20.27 -4.84 -4.47
CA LEU A 245 -20.07 -4.77 -5.92
C LEU A 245 -21.16 -5.52 -6.71
N VAL A 246 -21.86 -6.50 -6.11
CA VAL A 246 -22.88 -7.31 -6.80
C VAL A 246 -24.02 -6.45 -7.34
N PRO A 247 -24.68 -5.56 -6.56
CA PRO A 247 -25.71 -4.68 -7.09
C PRO A 247 -25.19 -3.72 -8.17
N VAL A 248 -23.92 -3.29 -8.07
CA VAL A 248 -23.28 -2.44 -9.08
C VAL A 248 -23.10 -3.20 -10.40
N MET A 249 -22.66 -4.46 -10.32
CA MET A 249 -22.58 -5.36 -11.49
C MET A 249 -23.94 -5.51 -12.18
N ARG A 250 -25.00 -5.77 -11.39
CA ARG A 250 -26.37 -5.90 -11.93
C ARG A 250 -26.84 -4.60 -12.61
N ARG A 251 -26.55 -3.42 -12.00
CA ARG A 251 -26.88 -2.11 -12.59
C ARG A 251 -26.07 -1.78 -13.85
N SER A 252 -24.90 -2.42 -14.03
CA SER A 252 -24.12 -2.29 -15.27
C SER A 252 -24.59 -3.22 -16.40
N GLY A 253 -25.75 -3.86 -16.22
CA GLY A 253 -26.35 -4.78 -17.21
C GLY A 253 -25.80 -6.21 -17.16
N TYR A 254 -24.87 -6.51 -16.23
CA TYR A 254 -24.33 -7.85 -16.10
C TYR A 254 -25.18 -8.71 -15.17
N ARG A 255 -25.61 -9.87 -15.66
CA ARG A 255 -26.33 -10.88 -14.89
C ARG A 255 -25.49 -12.15 -14.85
N PHE A 256 -24.93 -12.45 -13.69
CA PHE A 256 -24.12 -13.66 -13.49
C PHE A 256 -24.96 -14.92 -13.72
N SER A 257 -24.40 -15.82 -14.52
CA SER A 257 -24.89 -17.18 -14.72
C SER A 257 -23.76 -18.17 -14.46
N PHE A 258 -24.04 -19.20 -13.64
CA PHE A 258 -23.01 -20.19 -13.32
C PHE A 258 -22.67 -21.02 -14.57
N SER A 259 -21.40 -21.01 -14.97
CA SER A 259 -20.89 -21.73 -16.15
C SER A 259 -19.94 -22.85 -15.74
N ARG A 260 -20.12 -24.03 -16.34
CA ARG A 260 -19.17 -25.16 -16.19
C ARG A 260 -18.15 -25.25 -17.34
N ARG A 261 -18.15 -24.30 -18.27
CA ARG A 261 -17.26 -24.26 -19.42
C ARG A 261 -15.91 -23.63 -19.04
N TRP A 262 -15.04 -24.38 -18.35
CA TRP A 262 -13.75 -23.88 -17.84
C TRP A 262 -12.56 -24.09 -18.80
N ARG A 263 -12.78 -24.75 -19.97
CA ARG A 263 -11.76 -24.94 -20.99
C ARG A 263 -11.57 -23.65 -21.80
N GLY A 264 -10.33 -23.24 -22.01
CA GLY A 264 -10.02 -22.04 -22.81
C GLY A 264 -9.92 -20.71 -22.04
N ILE A 265 -10.05 -20.70 -20.69
CA ILE A 265 -9.95 -19.50 -19.85
C ILE A 265 -8.48 -18.96 -19.77
N GLY A 266 -7.49 -19.71 -20.28
CA GLY A 266 -6.10 -19.24 -20.38
C GLY A 266 -5.27 -19.37 -19.10
N LEU A 267 -5.74 -20.08 -18.06
CA LEU A 267 -5.06 -20.26 -16.78
C LEU A 267 -3.62 -20.82 -16.90
N GLY A 268 -3.36 -21.71 -17.86
CA GLY A 268 -2.02 -22.30 -18.06
C GLY A 268 -0.99 -21.33 -18.65
N LYS A 269 -1.41 -20.45 -19.58
CA LYS A 269 -0.55 -19.37 -20.10
C LYS A 269 -0.27 -18.33 -19.01
N ALA A 270 -1.28 -18.06 -18.16
CA ALA A 270 -1.19 -17.20 -17.00
C ALA A 270 -0.08 -17.59 -16.04
N GLY A 271 -0.03 -18.86 -15.64
CA GLY A 271 0.96 -19.37 -14.69
C GLY A 271 2.40 -19.23 -15.18
N ARG A 272 2.64 -19.41 -16.49
CA ARG A 272 3.99 -19.29 -17.06
C ARG A 272 4.49 -17.84 -17.14
N LEU A 273 3.63 -16.90 -17.53
CA LEU A 273 3.99 -15.45 -17.55
C LEU A 273 4.14 -14.87 -16.12
N ALA A 274 3.32 -15.36 -15.18
CA ALA A 274 3.37 -14.91 -13.79
C ALA A 274 4.47 -15.58 -12.95
N GLY A 275 5.23 -16.54 -13.49
CA GLY A 275 6.18 -17.36 -12.72
C GLY A 275 7.18 -16.56 -11.89
N TRP A 276 7.80 -15.53 -12.46
CA TRP A 276 8.72 -14.66 -11.72
C TRP A 276 8.01 -13.81 -10.67
N THR A 277 6.80 -13.33 -10.95
CA THR A 277 6.00 -12.57 -9.99
C THR A 277 5.54 -13.46 -8.84
N ILE A 278 5.13 -14.70 -9.10
CA ILE A 278 4.80 -15.70 -8.07
C ILE A 278 6.03 -16.01 -7.24
N GLY A 279 7.19 -16.18 -7.88
CA GLY A 279 8.46 -16.39 -7.19
C GLY A 279 8.83 -15.23 -6.29
N LEU A 280 8.65 -13.98 -6.75
CA LEU A 280 8.87 -12.77 -5.94
C LEU A 280 7.98 -12.77 -4.69
N VAL A 281 6.69 -13.06 -4.86
CA VAL A 281 5.75 -13.15 -3.73
C VAL A 281 6.15 -14.29 -2.78
N ALA A 282 6.49 -15.46 -3.30
CA ALA A 282 6.89 -16.61 -2.49
C ALA A 282 8.13 -16.32 -1.62
N VAL A 283 9.15 -15.67 -2.20
CA VAL A 283 10.34 -15.24 -1.43
C VAL A 283 10.00 -14.24 -0.34
N THR A 284 9.13 -13.27 -0.64
CA THR A 284 8.69 -12.27 0.34
C THR A 284 7.90 -12.94 1.47
N GLN A 285 7.03 -13.90 1.16
CA GLN A 285 6.29 -14.63 2.17
C GLN A 285 7.17 -15.56 3.01
N ALA A 286 8.18 -16.18 2.42
CA ALA A 286 9.16 -16.97 3.17
C ALA A 286 9.93 -16.11 4.19
N ALA A 287 10.33 -14.90 3.80
CA ALA A 287 10.95 -13.95 4.74
C ALA A 287 9.95 -13.50 5.82
N PHE A 288 8.69 -13.25 5.45
CA PHE A 288 7.65 -12.87 6.41
C PHE A 288 7.37 -13.98 7.44
N VAL A 289 7.47 -15.27 7.07
CA VAL A 289 7.43 -16.39 8.04
C VAL A 289 8.50 -16.21 9.11
N VAL A 290 9.75 -15.93 8.71
CA VAL A 290 10.84 -15.75 9.67
C VAL A 290 10.61 -14.54 10.55
N ILE A 291 10.24 -13.39 9.97
CA ILE A 291 9.98 -12.15 10.73
C ILE A 291 8.80 -12.35 11.69
N SER A 292 7.72 -13.04 11.27
CA SER A 292 6.57 -13.33 12.12
C SER A 292 6.95 -14.19 13.33
N ARG A 293 7.75 -15.24 13.10
CA ARG A 293 8.26 -16.09 14.19
C ARG A 293 9.12 -15.31 15.18
N LEU A 294 10.02 -14.48 14.69
CA LEU A 294 10.88 -13.65 15.55
C LEU A 294 10.05 -12.60 16.30
N ALA A 295 9.11 -11.96 15.64
CA ALA A 295 8.26 -10.95 16.27
C ALA A 295 7.34 -11.56 17.36
N THR A 296 6.74 -12.74 17.10
CA THR A 296 5.96 -13.45 18.13
C THR A 296 6.85 -13.96 19.27
N GLN A 297 8.10 -14.37 18.99
CA GLN A 297 9.07 -14.71 20.02
C GLN A 297 9.45 -13.52 20.91
N ALA A 298 9.58 -12.31 20.33
CA ALA A 298 9.87 -11.09 21.08
C ALA A 298 8.81 -10.83 22.15
N ASN A 299 7.52 -11.06 21.82
CA ASN A 299 6.43 -10.86 22.76
C ASN A 299 6.45 -11.89 23.92
N VAL A 300 6.80 -13.14 23.63
CA VAL A 300 7.02 -14.17 24.68
C VAL A 300 8.18 -13.77 25.59
N ASN A 301 9.31 -13.36 25.01
CA ASN A 301 10.49 -12.95 25.75
C ASN A 301 10.21 -11.71 26.63
N ALA A 302 9.34 -10.79 26.18
CA ALA A 302 8.89 -9.65 26.99
C ALA A 302 8.11 -10.11 28.22
N ALA A 303 7.19 -11.05 28.06
CA ALA A 303 6.40 -11.60 29.16
C ALA A 303 7.29 -12.31 30.19
N ASP A 304 8.31 -13.07 29.75
CA ASP A 304 9.24 -13.79 30.61
C ASP A 304 10.15 -12.85 31.44
N THR A 305 10.43 -11.64 30.89
CA THR A 305 11.33 -10.66 31.55
C THR A 305 10.57 -9.55 32.27
N GLY A 306 9.24 -9.51 32.19
CA GLY A 306 8.41 -8.45 32.77
C GLY A 306 8.49 -7.12 32.01
N GLU A 307 9.02 -7.14 30.78
CA GLU A 307 9.07 -5.99 29.88
C GLU A 307 7.72 -5.72 29.22
N ALA A 308 7.54 -4.49 28.70
CA ALA A 308 6.32 -4.14 27.99
C ALA A 308 6.13 -5.02 26.73
N PRO A 309 4.92 -5.58 26.51
CA PRO A 309 4.65 -6.42 25.36
C PRO A 309 4.94 -5.69 24.04
N ALA A 310 5.71 -6.34 23.18
CA ALA A 310 5.98 -5.86 21.83
C ALA A 310 6.22 -7.07 20.90
N GLY A 311 5.44 -7.18 19.84
CA GLY A 311 5.49 -8.36 18.97
C GLY A 311 5.07 -8.09 17.54
N LEU A 312 4.46 -9.08 16.91
CA LEU A 312 4.04 -9.04 15.50
C LEU A 312 3.05 -7.91 15.23
N PHE A 313 2.10 -7.68 16.14
CA PHE A 313 1.11 -6.62 15.99
C PHE A 313 1.74 -5.22 16.06
N THR A 314 2.73 -5.01 16.95
CA THR A 314 3.52 -3.78 17.03
C THR A 314 4.30 -3.56 15.72
N TYR A 315 4.98 -4.58 15.22
CA TYR A 315 5.72 -4.53 13.96
C TYR A 315 4.83 -4.19 12.76
N THR A 316 3.68 -4.86 12.64
CA THR A 316 2.76 -4.66 11.51
C THR A 316 2.04 -3.32 11.55
N ASN A 317 1.71 -2.78 12.74
CA ASN A 317 1.16 -1.41 12.87
C ASN A 317 2.19 -0.35 12.48
N ALA A 318 3.45 -0.50 12.91
CA ALA A 318 4.52 0.42 12.49
C ALA A 318 4.75 0.36 10.98
N TYR A 319 4.75 -0.83 10.39
CA TYR A 319 4.84 -1.03 8.94
C TYR A 319 3.67 -0.39 8.18
N LEU A 320 2.46 -0.44 8.73
CA LEU A 320 1.30 0.22 8.13
C LEU A 320 1.51 1.74 8.06
N VAL A 321 2.00 2.37 9.14
CA VAL A 321 2.33 3.81 9.14
C VAL A 321 3.42 4.12 8.12
N PHE A 322 4.45 3.27 8.03
CA PHE A 322 5.51 3.37 7.01
C PHE A 322 4.97 3.36 5.58
N MET A 323 3.96 2.55 5.29
CA MET A 323 3.39 2.41 3.95
C MET A 323 2.48 3.57 3.52
N ILE A 324 2.02 4.43 4.44
CA ILE A 324 1.10 5.54 4.12
C ILE A 324 1.75 6.56 3.18
N PRO A 325 2.90 7.19 3.49
CA PRO A 325 3.53 8.16 2.60
C PRO A 325 3.92 7.55 1.26
N HIS A 326 4.48 6.33 1.27
CA HIS A 326 4.80 5.60 0.06
C HIS A 326 3.59 5.43 -0.85
N GLY A 327 2.50 4.92 -0.31
CA GLY A 327 1.30 4.60 -1.07
C GLY A 327 0.54 5.84 -1.59
N ILE A 328 0.64 6.99 -0.91
CA ILE A 328 -0.01 8.23 -1.36
C ILE A 328 0.88 8.98 -2.35
N VAL A 329 2.15 9.18 -2.01
CA VAL A 329 3.04 10.05 -2.78
C VAL A 329 3.76 9.28 -3.88
N THR A 330 4.54 8.25 -3.50
CA THR A 330 5.42 7.56 -4.45
C THR A 330 4.62 6.84 -5.52
N VAL A 331 3.59 6.08 -5.13
CA VAL A 331 2.76 5.35 -6.09
C VAL A 331 2.05 6.30 -7.05
N SER A 332 1.57 7.46 -6.58
CA SER A 332 0.91 8.46 -7.44
C SER A 332 1.86 9.06 -8.47
N ILE A 333 3.04 9.50 -8.05
CA ILE A 333 4.04 10.09 -8.96
C ILE A 333 4.48 9.06 -10.00
N VAL A 334 4.83 7.86 -9.56
CA VAL A 334 5.34 6.80 -10.42
C VAL A 334 4.28 6.30 -11.41
N THR A 335 3.02 6.17 -10.98
CA THR A 335 1.93 5.76 -11.87
C THR A 335 1.66 6.80 -12.95
N ALA A 336 1.75 8.09 -12.63
CA ALA A 336 1.57 9.17 -13.60
C ALA A 336 2.69 9.20 -14.66
N GLN A 337 3.91 8.80 -14.31
CA GLN A 337 5.06 8.82 -15.22
C GLN A 337 5.23 7.53 -16.04
N LEU A 338 4.70 6.40 -15.57
CA LEU A 338 4.90 5.09 -16.20
C LEU A 338 4.55 5.05 -17.70
N PRO A 339 3.44 5.67 -18.21
CA PRO A 339 3.14 5.68 -19.64
C PRO A 339 4.19 6.43 -20.48
N GLY A 340 4.75 7.52 -19.93
CA GLY A 340 5.84 8.28 -20.56
C GLY A 340 7.10 7.46 -20.68
N LEU A 341 7.51 6.86 -19.56
CA LEU A 341 8.68 5.98 -19.50
C LEU A 341 8.56 4.79 -20.48
N SER A 342 7.40 4.12 -20.50
CA SER A 342 7.16 3.00 -21.40
C SER A 342 7.27 3.42 -22.88
N ARG A 343 6.76 4.60 -23.26
CA ARG A 343 6.92 5.12 -24.62
C ARG A 343 8.37 5.34 -25.01
N LEU A 344 9.17 5.96 -24.13
CA LEU A 344 10.60 6.18 -24.36
C LEU A 344 11.37 4.86 -24.53
N VAL A 345 11.05 3.86 -23.72
CA VAL A 345 11.66 2.52 -23.81
C VAL A 345 11.29 1.83 -25.12
N HIS A 346 10.02 1.86 -25.53
CA HIS A 346 9.58 1.28 -26.81
C HIS A 346 10.18 1.99 -28.02
N ALA A 347 10.38 3.32 -27.94
CA ALA A 347 11.08 4.11 -28.95
C ALA A 347 12.60 3.88 -28.97
N ARG A 348 13.14 3.06 -28.05
CA ARG A 348 14.58 2.81 -27.83
C ARG A 348 15.37 4.07 -27.45
N GLU A 349 14.71 5.08 -26.91
CA GLU A 349 15.33 6.30 -26.39
C GLU A 349 15.83 6.08 -24.96
N LEU A 350 16.73 5.10 -24.78
CA LEU A 350 17.17 4.64 -23.45
C LEU A 350 17.82 5.75 -22.61
N ARG A 351 18.50 6.71 -23.25
CA ARG A 351 19.13 7.82 -22.53
C ARG A 351 18.08 8.79 -21.97
N ALA A 352 17.03 9.09 -22.72
CA ALA A 352 15.90 9.90 -22.28
C ALA A 352 15.12 9.18 -21.16
N ALA A 353 14.86 7.89 -21.32
CA ALA A 353 14.22 7.06 -20.31
C ALA A 353 15.03 7.02 -19.00
N GLY A 354 16.36 6.88 -19.07
CA GLY A 354 17.23 6.93 -17.91
C GLY A 354 17.26 8.31 -17.22
N SER A 355 17.18 9.41 -17.99
CA SER A 355 17.03 10.76 -17.44
C SER A 355 15.70 10.96 -16.74
N ASP A 356 14.61 10.43 -17.30
CA ASP A 356 13.26 10.47 -16.73
C ASP A 356 13.18 9.71 -15.40
N ILE A 357 13.79 8.52 -15.32
CA ILE A 357 13.93 7.76 -14.05
C ILE A 357 14.71 8.59 -13.02
N GLY A 358 15.85 9.19 -13.40
CA GLY A 358 16.64 10.03 -12.51
C GLY A 358 15.86 11.26 -12.00
N HIS A 359 15.10 11.92 -12.87
CA HIS A 359 14.21 13.03 -12.48
C HIS A 359 13.13 12.57 -11.50
N THR A 360 12.46 11.43 -11.77
CA THR A 360 11.46 10.84 -10.88
C THR A 360 12.03 10.53 -9.51
N MET A 361 13.24 9.98 -9.45
CA MET A 361 13.93 9.70 -8.17
C MET A 361 14.14 10.98 -7.37
N ARG A 362 14.59 12.08 -8.00
CA ARG A 362 14.83 13.36 -7.33
C ARG A 362 13.52 13.98 -6.84
N LEU A 363 12.46 13.93 -7.66
CA LEU A 363 11.14 14.44 -7.28
C LEU A 363 10.55 13.66 -6.10
N VAL A 364 10.60 12.32 -6.15
CA VAL A 364 10.13 11.46 -5.06
C VAL A 364 10.95 11.69 -3.80
N ALA A 365 12.28 11.79 -3.90
CA ALA A 365 13.15 12.06 -2.75
C ALA A 365 12.83 13.40 -2.09
N LEU A 366 12.61 14.45 -2.88
CA LEU A 366 12.30 15.79 -2.37
C LEU A 366 11.00 15.81 -1.54
N VAL A 367 10.00 15.03 -1.92
CA VAL A 367 8.70 14.98 -1.20
C VAL A 367 8.74 13.98 -0.05
N ILE A 368 9.34 12.80 -0.25
CA ILE A 368 9.37 11.73 0.76
C ILE A 368 10.32 12.05 1.92
N ALA A 369 11.46 12.71 1.67
CA ALA A 369 12.43 12.98 2.74
C ALA A 369 11.85 13.82 3.89
N PRO A 370 11.19 14.99 3.68
CA PRO A 370 10.60 15.74 4.77
C PRO A 370 9.42 15.02 5.44
N LEU A 371 8.65 14.20 4.71
CA LEU A 371 7.58 13.39 5.28
C LEU A 371 8.15 12.28 6.18
N ALA A 372 9.16 11.56 5.72
CA ALA A 372 9.84 10.53 6.52
C ALA A 372 10.45 11.14 7.79
N LEU A 373 11.09 12.30 7.66
CA LEU A 373 11.69 13.02 8.76
C LEU A 373 10.64 13.48 9.78
N GLY A 374 9.58 14.15 9.31
CA GLY A 374 8.51 14.63 10.18
C GLY A 374 7.80 13.49 10.92
N LEU A 375 7.57 12.36 10.24
CA LEU A 375 6.98 11.18 10.86
C LEU A 375 7.96 10.46 11.81
N ALA A 376 9.26 10.43 11.51
CA ALA A 376 10.25 9.85 12.41
C ALA A 376 10.39 10.65 13.71
N LEU A 377 10.53 11.96 13.62
CA LEU A 377 10.65 12.85 14.79
C LEU A 377 9.33 12.99 15.55
N GLY A 378 8.20 12.95 14.84
CA GLY A 378 6.85 12.98 15.39
C GLY A 378 6.29 11.60 15.77
N ALA A 379 7.07 10.53 15.69
CA ALA A 379 6.57 9.16 15.88
C ALA A 379 6.01 8.92 17.29
N GLN A 380 6.64 9.49 18.33
CA GLN A 380 6.18 9.40 19.70
C GLN A 380 4.82 10.09 19.91
N PRO A 381 4.65 11.40 19.63
CA PRO A 381 3.36 12.03 19.75
C PRO A 381 2.31 11.45 18.79
N LEU A 382 2.70 11.00 17.59
CA LEU A 382 1.80 10.34 16.66
C LEU A 382 1.25 9.03 17.25
N SER A 383 2.12 8.19 17.79
CA SER A 383 1.71 6.92 18.40
C SER A 383 0.87 7.14 19.65
N ALA A 384 1.23 8.09 20.51
CA ALA A 384 0.43 8.47 21.68
C ALA A 384 -0.96 8.99 21.28
N LEU A 385 -1.06 9.76 20.18
CA LEU A 385 -2.31 10.28 19.67
C LEU A 385 -3.20 9.19 19.09
N LEU A 386 -2.64 8.27 18.33
CA LEU A 386 -3.41 7.29 17.55
C LEU A 386 -3.65 5.97 18.30
N PHE A 387 -2.72 5.52 19.15
CA PHE A 387 -2.73 4.17 19.68
C PHE A 387 -2.80 4.05 21.21
N ASN A 388 -2.72 5.15 21.95
CA ASN A 388 -2.90 5.14 23.39
C ASN A 388 -4.39 5.27 23.77
N TYR A 389 -5.18 4.21 23.49
CA TYR A 389 -6.61 4.10 23.79
C TYR A 389 -6.98 2.68 24.23
N GLY A 390 -8.01 2.59 25.09
CA GLY A 390 -8.61 1.32 25.47
C GLY A 390 -7.63 0.39 26.18
N ALA A 391 -7.40 -0.78 25.61
CA ALA A 391 -6.49 -1.80 26.14
C ALA A 391 -5.00 -1.47 25.95
N ALA A 392 -4.65 -0.49 25.10
CA ALA A 392 -3.25 -0.11 24.87
C ALA A 392 -2.75 0.89 25.91
N SER A 393 -1.65 0.56 26.58
CA SER A 393 -1.01 1.44 27.57
C SER A 393 -0.18 2.55 26.91
N ALA A 394 0.13 3.60 27.68
CA ALA A 394 1.02 4.67 27.22
C ALA A 394 2.43 4.15 26.89
N GLU A 395 2.90 3.15 27.63
CA GLU A 395 4.20 2.52 27.40
C GLU A 395 4.21 1.73 26.09
N GLN A 396 3.19 0.93 25.81
CA GLN A 396 3.02 0.23 24.55
C GLN A 396 2.95 1.20 23.36
N ALA A 397 2.22 2.30 23.51
CA ALA A 397 2.16 3.35 22.48
C ALA A 397 3.53 4.00 22.28
N SER A 398 4.32 4.23 23.34
CA SER A 398 5.68 4.74 23.25
C SER A 398 6.60 3.77 22.50
N GLN A 399 6.54 2.48 22.80
CA GLN A 399 7.31 1.44 22.10
C GLN A 399 6.97 1.40 20.61
N LEU A 400 5.68 1.45 20.26
CA LEU A 400 5.24 1.53 18.86
C LEU A 400 5.81 2.78 18.18
N GLY A 401 5.87 3.93 18.88
CA GLY A 401 6.49 5.16 18.38
C GLY A 401 7.96 4.97 18.01
N VAL A 402 8.74 4.24 18.82
CA VAL A 402 10.14 3.92 18.50
C VAL A 402 10.24 3.07 17.23
N VAL A 403 9.42 2.02 17.11
CA VAL A 403 9.41 1.14 15.93
C VAL A 403 9.03 1.92 14.67
N ILE A 404 8.03 2.83 14.75
CA ILE A 404 7.66 3.72 13.64
C ILE A 404 8.87 4.58 13.22
N ALA A 405 9.56 5.23 14.17
CA ALA A 405 10.71 6.06 13.87
C ALA A 405 11.82 5.29 13.13
N ILE A 406 12.09 4.06 13.56
CA ILE A 406 13.08 3.19 12.91
C ILE A 406 12.64 2.84 11.48
N PHE A 407 11.39 2.45 11.26
CA PHE A 407 10.88 2.18 9.93
C PHE A 407 10.99 3.39 9.00
N MET A 408 10.73 4.60 9.50
CA MET A 408 10.81 5.82 8.69
C MET A 408 12.22 6.07 8.14
N SER A 409 13.29 5.59 8.79
CA SER A 409 14.67 5.68 8.28
C SER A 409 14.85 4.86 6.99
N GLY A 410 14.08 3.79 6.80
CA GLY A 410 14.07 2.97 5.57
C GLY A 410 13.16 3.49 4.45
N LEU A 411 12.34 4.51 4.71
CA LEU A 411 11.30 4.94 3.75
C LEU A 411 11.89 5.51 2.46
N LEU A 412 12.89 6.37 2.57
CA LEU A 412 13.53 6.97 1.40
C LEU A 412 14.21 5.92 0.49
N PRO A 413 15.11 5.05 0.99
CA PRO A 413 15.70 4.03 0.15
C PRO A 413 14.68 3.03 -0.42
N PHE A 414 13.63 2.67 0.33
CA PHE A 414 12.55 1.84 -0.16
C PHE A 414 11.82 2.48 -1.34
N THR A 415 11.46 3.75 -1.24
CA THR A 415 10.75 4.47 -2.29
C THR A 415 11.60 4.69 -3.53
N LEU A 416 12.89 4.97 -3.36
CA LEU A 416 13.84 5.11 -4.47
C LEU A 416 14.06 3.77 -5.19
N TYR A 417 14.17 2.67 -4.47
CA TYR A 417 14.20 1.33 -5.07
C TYR A 417 12.90 1.04 -5.86
N TYR A 418 11.73 1.42 -5.33
CA TYR A 418 10.47 1.26 -6.03
C TYR A 418 10.43 2.02 -7.37
N VAL A 419 11.04 3.22 -7.45
CA VAL A 419 11.19 3.96 -8.71
C VAL A 419 12.10 3.19 -9.68
N LEU A 420 13.24 2.66 -9.21
CA LEU A 420 14.16 1.87 -10.06
C LEU A 420 13.48 0.62 -10.64
N GLN A 421 12.61 -0.05 -9.87
CA GLN A 421 11.86 -1.20 -10.35
C GLN A 421 11.03 -0.89 -11.60
N ARG A 422 10.51 0.32 -11.75
CA ARG A 422 9.72 0.74 -12.93
C ARG A 422 10.53 0.73 -14.20
N GLY A 423 11.82 1.01 -14.10
CA GLY A 423 12.74 0.90 -15.23
C GLY A 423 12.77 -0.53 -15.78
N TRP A 424 12.86 -1.55 -14.95
CA TRP A 424 12.81 -2.94 -15.42
C TRP A 424 11.43 -3.32 -15.94
N TYR A 425 10.36 -2.95 -15.24
CA TYR A 425 8.99 -3.24 -15.70
C TYR A 425 8.66 -2.57 -17.03
N ALA A 426 9.18 -1.35 -17.29
CA ALA A 426 9.01 -0.68 -18.57
C ALA A 426 9.72 -1.41 -19.74
N ASN A 427 10.76 -2.21 -19.43
CA ASN A 427 11.43 -3.12 -20.37
C ASN A 427 10.82 -4.54 -20.38
N GLU A 428 9.64 -4.74 -19.77
CA GLU A 428 8.99 -6.05 -19.61
C GLU A 428 9.87 -7.09 -18.85
N ASP A 429 10.90 -6.62 -18.14
CA ASP A 429 11.78 -7.45 -17.34
C ASP A 429 11.20 -7.65 -15.93
N THR A 430 10.65 -8.83 -15.67
CA THR A 430 10.17 -9.27 -14.35
C THR A 430 11.20 -10.14 -13.62
N ARG A 431 12.24 -10.60 -14.32
CA ARG A 431 13.28 -11.46 -13.76
C ARG A 431 14.21 -10.68 -12.82
N THR A 432 14.69 -9.52 -13.25
CA THR A 432 15.61 -8.70 -12.45
C THR A 432 14.97 -8.22 -11.12
N PRO A 433 13.72 -7.71 -11.09
CA PRO A 433 13.01 -7.42 -9.84
C PRO A 433 12.88 -8.63 -8.91
N PHE A 434 12.72 -9.85 -9.43
CA PHE A 434 12.70 -11.06 -8.61
C PHE A 434 14.04 -11.27 -7.88
N PHE A 435 15.19 -11.15 -8.54
CA PHE A 435 16.49 -11.28 -7.88
C PHE A 435 16.75 -10.18 -6.84
N PHE A 436 16.26 -8.97 -7.06
CA PHE A 436 16.32 -7.92 -6.06
C PHE A 436 15.39 -8.18 -4.87
N ALA A 437 14.23 -8.80 -5.08
CA ALA A 437 13.40 -9.27 -3.99
C ALA A 437 14.11 -10.37 -3.17
N VAL A 438 14.80 -11.30 -3.84
CA VAL A 438 15.64 -12.30 -3.15
C VAL A 438 16.73 -11.61 -2.32
N LEU A 439 17.48 -10.66 -2.91
CA LEU A 439 18.52 -9.90 -2.20
C LEU A 439 17.96 -9.20 -0.97
N MET A 440 16.87 -8.44 -1.14
CA MET A 440 16.24 -7.69 -0.05
C MET A 440 15.82 -8.60 1.10
N ASN A 441 15.16 -9.72 0.78
CA ASN A 441 14.64 -10.62 1.79
C ASN A 441 15.75 -11.46 2.46
N VAL A 442 16.80 -11.84 1.73
CA VAL A 442 17.96 -12.51 2.33
C VAL A 442 18.69 -11.58 3.28
N VAL A 443 18.96 -10.32 2.87
CA VAL A 443 19.58 -9.33 3.75
C VAL A 443 18.71 -9.06 4.97
N LEU A 444 17.40 -8.92 4.78
CA LEU A 444 16.43 -8.75 5.87
C LEU A 444 16.52 -9.89 6.87
N VAL A 445 16.42 -11.15 6.41
CA VAL A 445 16.43 -12.33 7.31
C VAL A 445 17.77 -12.47 8.05
N VAL A 446 18.89 -12.33 7.34
CA VAL A 446 20.23 -12.43 7.95
C VAL A 446 20.43 -11.35 9.03
N LEU A 447 20.09 -10.09 8.72
CA LEU A 447 20.20 -9.00 9.68
C LEU A 447 19.20 -9.12 10.83
N ALA A 448 17.97 -9.59 10.55
CA ALA A 448 16.95 -9.82 11.57
C ALA A 448 17.44 -10.86 12.59
N LEU A 449 17.94 -12.01 12.15
CA LEU A 449 18.49 -13.05 13.02
C LEU A 449 19.71 -12.52 13.82
N PHE A 450 20.61 -11.80 13.16
CA PHE A 450 21.80 -11.25 13.78
C PHE A 450 21.48 -10.21 14.86
N PHE A 451 20.62 -9.22 14.57
CA PHE A 451 20.28 -8.20 15.53
C PHE A 451 19.35 -8.70 16.63
N PHE A 452 18.39 -9.56 16.28
CA PHE A 452 17.45 -10.16 17.25
C PHE A 452 18.19 -10.91 18.36
N SER A 453 19.23 -11.69 18.02
CA SER A 453 20.00 -12.47 19.00
C SER A 453 20.84 -11.62 19.97
N ARG A 454 21.03 -10.33 19.68
CA ARG A 454 21.84 -9.39 20.49
C ARG A 454 21.01 -8.31 21.17
N ALA A 455 19.75 -8.17 20.77
CA ALA A 455 18.86 -7.16 21.32
C ALA A 455 18.31 -7.56 22.68
N ALA A 456 18.00 -6.57 23.52
CA ALA A 456 17.25 -6.79 24.75
C ALA A 456 15.88 -7.42 24.43
N PRO A 457 15.38 -8.33 25.29
CA PRO A 457 14.09 -8.98 25.11
C PRO A 457 12.96 -8.00 24.85
N GLY A 458 11.89 -8.45 24.21
CA GLY A 458 10.70 -7.65 23.99
C GLY A 458 10.90 -6.53 22.96
N ALA A 459 10.70 -5.28 23.37
CA ALA A 459 10.75 -4.10 22.51
C ALA A 459 12.08 -3.95 21.75
N GLY A 460 13.22 -4.27 22.40
CA GLY A 460 14.53 -4.23 21.75
C GLY A 460 14.61 -5.16 20.55
N GLN A 461 14.03 -6.35 20.66
CA GLN A 461 13.98 -7.35 19.59
C GLN A 461 13.11 -6.88 18.41
N VAL A 462 11.95 -6.24 18.67
CA VAL A 462 11.11 -5.68 17.59
C VAL A 462 11.81 -4.50 16.90
N ASN A 463 12.53 -3.66 17.67
CA ASN A 463 13.37 -2.58 17.12
C ASN A 463 14.48 -3.14 16.20
N ALA A 464 15.07 -4.28 16.58
CA ALA A 464 16.07 -4.99 15.77
C ALA A 464 15.48 -5.46 14.42
N LEU A 465 14.25 -5.99 14.41
CA LEU A 465 13.57 -6.38 13.18
C LEU A 465 13.29 -5.18 12.25
N ALA A 466 12.81 -4.06 12.81
CA ALA A 466 12.58 -2.84 12.05
C ALA A 466 13.88 -2.26 11.46
N THR A 467 14.98 -2.31 12.24
CA THR A 467 16.32 -1.88 11.81
C THR A 467 16.82 -2.76 10.68
N ALA A 468 16.67 -4.08 10.77
CA ALA A 468 17.01 -5.02 9.72
C ALA A 468 16.27 -4.71 8.41
N TYR A 469 14.97 -4.37 8.50
CA TYR A 469 14.16 -3.97 7.35
C TYR A 469 14.68 -2.67 6.72
N ALA A 470 14.95 -1.63 7.51
CA ALA A 470 15.45 -0.36 7.01
C ALA A 470 16.80 -0.51 6.29
N ILE A 471 17.71 -1.30 6.86
CA ILE A 471 19.02 -1.58 6.25
C ILE A 471 18.85 -2.42 4.98
N SER A 472 17.96 -3.42 4.95
CA SER A 472 17.69 -4.22 3.75
C SER A 472 17.20 -3.36 2.57
N CYS A 473 16.34 -2.36 2.85
CA CYS A 473 15.90 -1.38 1.84
C CYS A 473 17.08 -0.58 1.28
N LEU A 474 17.96 -0.09 2.17
CA LEU A 474 19.14 0.70 1.78
C LEU A 474 20.11 -0.14 0.93
N VAL A 475 20.45 -1.35 1.38
CA VAL A 475 21.35 -2.26 0.64
C VAL A 475 20.78 -2.57 -0.74
N THR A 476 19.49 -2.88 -0.81
CA THR A 476 18.81 -3.18 -2.08
C THR A 476 18.85 -1.99 -3.02
N PHE A 477 18.56 -0.78 -2.54
CA PHE A 477 18.63 0.43 -3.35
C PHE A 477 20.04 0.69 -3.88
N VAL A 478 21.07 0.60 -3.00
CA VAL A 478 22.47 0.84 -3.37
C VAL A 478 22.94 -0.15 -4.43
N VAL A 479 22.55 -1.43 -4.34
CA VAL A 479 22.93 -2.46 -5.33
C VAL A 479 22.10 -2.34 -6.63
N ALA A 480 20.83 -1.95 -6.52
CA ALA A 480 19.93 -1.82 -7.67
C ALA A 480 20.32 -0.67 -8.61
N TRP A 481 20.80 0.44 -8.07
CA TRP A 481 21.17 1.62 -8.85
C TRP A 481 22.21 1.36 -9.95
N PRO A 482 23.40 0.81 -9.67
CA PRO A 482 24.41 0.55 -10.71
C PRO A 482 23.94 -0.51 -11.73
N VAL A 483 23.10 -1.47 -11.30
CA VAL A 483 22.55 -2.49 -12.21
C VAL A 483 21.60 -1.85 -13.21
N LEU A 484 20.65 -1.02 -12.77
CA LEU A 484 19.76 -0.31 -13.69
C LEU A 484 20.52 0.68 -14.60
N ARG A 485 21.54 1.37 -14.04
CA ARG A 485 22.40 2.26 -14.83
C ARG A 485 23.09 1.51 -15.98
N ARG A 486 23.50 0.26 -15.79
CA ARG A 486 24.06 -0.57 -16.89
C ARG A 486 23.02 -0.87 -17.96
N THR A 487 21.77 -1.10 -17.59
CA THR A 487 20.67 -1.38 -18.53
C THR A 487 20.36 -0.18 -19.42
N TYR A 488 20.33 1.01 -18.86
CA TYR A 488 19.99 2.25 -19.60
C TYR A 488 21.20 3.02 -20.14
N GLY A 489 22.41 2.64 -19.73
CA GLY A 489 23.65 3.35 -20.07
C GLY A 489 23.81 4.71 -19.35
N TYR A 490 22.70 5.32 -18.94
CA TYR A 490 22.62 6.63 -18.30
C TYR A 490 21.45 6.73 -17.34
N LEU A 491 21.61 7.29 -16.16
CA LEU A 491 20.56 7.56 -15.15
C LEU A 491 20.69 8.97 -14.54
N ASP A 492 21.35 9.90 -15.23
CA ASP A 492 21.68 11.24 -14.67
C ASP A 492 22.26 11.17 -13.23
N SER A 493 23.12 10.16 -13.00
CA SER A 493 23.58 9.77 -11.66
C SER A 493 24.28 10.91 -10.93
N ARG A 494 25.02 11.76 -11.63
CA ARG A 494 25.73 12.90 -11.01
C ARG A 494 24.76 13.92 -10.45
N THR A 495 23.77 14.34 -11.24
CA THR A 495 22.74 15.29 -10.80
C THR A 495 21.89 14.66 -9.69
N THR A 496 21.50 13.40 -9.84
CA THR A 496 20.70 12.70 -8.83
C THR A 496 21.44 12.57 -7.51
N LEU A 497 22.73 12.17 -7.52
CA LEU A 497 23.54 12.05 -6.29
C LEU A 497 23.75 13.43 -5.62
N THR A 498 24.05 14.46 -6.40
CA THR A 498 24.21 15.82 -5.84
C THR A 498 22.88 16.34 -5.25
N THR A 499 21.75 16.05 -5.87
CA THR A 499 20.43 16.40 -5.33
C THR A 499 20.14 15.61 -4.05
N LEU A 500 20.41 14.30 -4.01
CA LEU A 500 20.23 13.49 -2.80
C LEU A 500 21.13 13.98 -1.64
N LEU A 501 22.37 14.39 -1.94
CA LEU A 501 23.25 14.99 -0.93
C LEU A 501 22.69 16.33 -0.40
N ARG A 502 22.16 17.18 -1.29
CA ARG A 502 21.50 18.44 -0.86
C ARG A 502 20.26 18.17 -0.02
N ILE A 503 19.45 17.17 -0.40
CA ILE A 503 18.29 16.70 0.39
C ILE A 503 18.75 16.21 1.77
N ALA A 504 19.84 15.45 1.85
CA ALA A 504 20.39 14.98 3.12
C ALA A 504 20.84 16.17 4.01
N VAL A 505 21.51 17.18 3.44
CA VAL A 505 21.90 18.41 4.18
C VAL A 505 20.65 19.16 4.65
N ALA A 506 19.65 19.35 3.79
CA ALA A 506 18.38 20.00 4.15
C ALA A 506 17.66 19.23 5.27
N SER A 507 17.71 17.89 5.23
CA SER A 507 17.14 17.03 6.28
C SER A 507 17.87 17.20 7.62
N VAL A 508 19.21 17.25 7.62
CA VAL A 508 19.99 17.50 8.86
C VAL A 508 19.65 18.87 9.45
N VAL A 509 19.56 19.92 8.63
CA VAL A 509 19.18 21.26 9.09
C VAL A 509 17.77 21.24 9.70
N ALA A 510 16.83 20.55 9.06
CA ALA A 510 15.47 20.41 9.57
C ALA A 510 15.42 19.62 10.89
N VAL A 511 16.19 18.52 11.04
CA VAL A 511 16.33 17.78 12.32
C VAL A 511 16.79 18.71 13.44
N ILE A 512 17.89 19.45 13.23
CA ILE A 512 18.44 20.37 14.22
C ILE A 512 17.38 21.42 14.61
N ALA A 513 16.69 22.01 13.62
CA ALA A 513 15.65 23.00 13.89
C ALA A 513 14.49 22.42 14.71
N VAL A 514 14.03 21.21 14.38
CA VAL A 514 12.95 20.54 15.14
C VAL A 514 13.40 20.28 16.58
N ILE A 515 14.62 19.77 16.78
CA ILE A 515 15.16 19.52 18.13
C ILE A 515 15.20 20.82 18.93
N VAL A 516 15.70 21.91 18.33
CA VAL A 516 15.76 23.24 18.99
C VAL A 516 14.36 23.76 19.34
N VAL A 517 13.42 23.71 18.38
CA VAL A 517 12.05 24.20 18.59
C VAL A 517 11.32 23.37 19.66
N VAL A 518 11.46 22.04 19.64
CA VAL A 518 10.83 21.18 20.64
C VAL A 518 11.45 21.38 22.02
N ARG A 519 12.78 21.50 22.12
CA ARG A 519 13.47 21.59 23.41
C ARG A 519 13.36 22.96 24.06
N PHE A 520 13.42 24.04 23.28
CA PHE A 520 13.47 25.42 23.80
C PHE A 520 12.20 26.23 23.51
N GLY A 521 11.44 25.89 22.46
CA GLY A 521 10.24 26.64 22.07
C GLY A 521 8.95 26.09 22.67
N VAL A 522 8.77 24.78 22.66
CA VAL A 522 7.50 24.15 23.07
C VAL A 522 7.63 23.45 24.44
N GLY A 523 8.76 22.79 24.71
CA GLY A 523 8.99 22.05 25.94
C GLY A 523 8.75 22.84 27.22
N PRO A 524 9.20 24.10 27.33
CA PRO A 524 8.98 24.92 28.52
C PRO A 524 7.52 25.39 28.70
N PHE A 525 6.74 25.48 27.61
CA PHE A 525 5.39 26.05 27.62
C PHE A 525 4.26 25.02 27.68
N VAL A 526 4.58 23.75 27.36
CA VAL A 526 3.58 22.68 27.34
C VAL A 526 3.80 21.79 28.57
N LEU A 527 3.32 22.26 29.72
CA LEU A 527 3.23 21.53 30.96
C LEU A 527 1.95 20.66 30.92
N GLY A 528 2.07 19.38 30.61
CA GLY A 528 0.96 18.45 30.68
C GLY A 528 1.14 17.17 29.84
N SER A 529 0.47 16.12 30.24
CA SER A 529 0.34 14.87 29.51
C SER A 529 -1.09 14.74 29.00
N GLY A 530 -1.29 14.76 27.68
CA GLY A 530 -2.63 14.61 27.11
C GLY A 530 -2.62 14.60 25.58
N LYS A 531 -3.77 14.23 24.99
CA LYS A 531 -3.93 14.11 23.53
C LYS A 531 -3.72 15.45 22.80
N LEU A 532 -4.18 16.55 23.41
CA LEU A 532 -3.97 17.88 22.84
C LEU A 532 -2.49 18.25 22.78
N VAL A 533 -1.73 17.90 23.83
CA VAL A 533 -0.28 18.12 23.89
C VAL A 533 0.42 17.30 22.81
N ALA A 534 0.06 16.02 22.65
CA ALA A 534 0.60 15.17 21.60
C ALA A 534 0.28 15.72 20.19
N LEU A 535 -0.95 16.23 19.98
CA LEU A 535 -1.34 16.86 18.72
C LEU A 535 -0.53 18.13 18.44
N LEU A 536 -0.38 19.01 19.44
CA LEU A 536 0.41 20.24 19.31
C LEU A 536 1.88 19.93 18.99
N HIS A 537 2.50 18.98 19.69
CA HIS A 537 3.84 18.53 19.39
C HIS A 537 3.96 17.98 17.96
N LEU A 538 3.02 17.13 17.53
CA LEU A 538 3.01 16.58 16.17
C LEU A 538 2.90 17.68 15.11
N VAL A 539 2.02 18.67 15.32
CA VAL A 539 1.84 19.81 14.41
C VAL A 539 3.11 20.67 14.36
N VAL A 540 3.68 21.01 15.53
CA VAL A 540 4.91 21.81 15.59
C VAL A 540 6.07 21.10 14.92
N ILE A 541 6.28 19.80 15.20
CA ILE A 541 7.32 18.99 14.56
C ILE A 541 7.11 18.95 13.05
N GLY A 542 5.89 18.63 12.60
CA GLY A 542 5.56 18.51 11.18
C GLY A 542 5.74 19.84 10.43
N VAL A 543 5.20 20.93 10.96
CA VAL A 543 5.33 22.26 10.35
C VAL A 543 6.79 22.71 10.32
N THR A 544 7.51 22.58 11.44
CA THR A 544 8.94 22.96 11.50
C THR A 544 9.76 22.14 10.50
N ALA A 545 9.56 20.83 10.47
CA ALA A 545 10.26 19.94 9.52
C ALA A 545 10.01 20.34 8.07
N LEU A 546 8.75 20.56 7.68
CA LEU A 546 8.38 20.92 6.30
C LEU A 546 8.88 22.33 5.91
N VAL A 547 8.73 23.32 6.80
CA VAL A 547 9.13 24.71 6.50
C VAL A 547 10.64 24.82 6.42
N VAL A 548 11.36 24.31 7.42
CA VAL A 548 12.83 24.41 7.45
C VAL A 548 13.46 23.58 6.34
N PHE A 549 12.96 22.36 6.09
CA PHE A 549 13.42 21.57 4.96
C PHE A 549 13.16 22.28 3.63
N GLY A 550 11.96 22.82 3.43
CA GLY A 550 11.59 23.55 2.20
C GLY A 550 12.49 24.78 1.98
N LEU A 551 12.75 25.58 3.03
CA LEU A 551 13.65 26.72 2.98
C LEU A 551 15.11 26.29 2.69
N ALA A 552 15.59 25.26 3.36
CA ALA A 552 16.93 24.72 3.12
C ALA A 552 17.08 24.16 1.69
N ALA A 553 16.06 23.42 1.19
CA ALA A 553 16.03 22.90 -0.16
C ALA A 553 16.03 24.02 -1.22
N TRP A 554 15.30 25.10 -0.95
CA TRP A 554 15.28 26.29 -1.79
C TRP A 554 16.62 27.02 -1.80
N LEU A 555 17.25 27.25 -0.62
CA LEU A 555 18.56 27.86 -0.48
C LEU A 555 19.67 27.04 -1.14
N LEU A 556 19.60 25.72 -1.06
CA LEU A 556 20.52 24.78 -1.71
C LEU A 556 20.27 24.66 -3.22
N ARG A 557 19.34 25.45 -3.76
CA ARG A 557 18.99 25.50 -5.20
C ARG A 557 18.70 24.12 -5.77
N ILE A 558 17.84 23.34 -5.09
CA ILE A 558 17.33 22.09 -5.62
C ILE A 558 16.35 22.43 -6.75
N ARG A 559 16.66 21.99 -7.98
CA ARG A 559 15.89 22.34 -9.18
C ARG A 559 14.43 21.90 -9.08
N GLU A 560 14.17 20.70 -8.64
CA GLU A 560 12.86 20.10 -8.47
C GLU A 560 11.98 20.88 -7.47
N MET A 561 12.58 21.57 -6.51
CA MET A 561 11.87 22.47 -5.59
C MET A 561 11.27 23.68 -6.31
N HIS A 562 12.01 24.26 -7.24
CA HIS A 562 11.54 25.39 -8.05
C HIS A 562 10.41 24.96 -9.00
N GLU A 563 10.48 23.77 -9.55
CA GLU A 563 9.43 23.16 -10.38
C GLU A 563 8.14 22.97 -9.58
N LEU A 564 8.19 22.41 -8.35
CA LEU A 564 7.03 22.23 -7.47
C LEU A 564 6.38 23.57 -7.08
N VAL A 565 7.17 24.57 -6.74
CA VAL A 565 6.66 25.91 -6.41
C VAL A 565 5.99 26.55 -7.63
N GLY A 566 6.57 26.38 -8.83
CA GLY A 566 6.00 26.86 -10.10
C GLY A 566 4.64 26.21 -10.41
N TRP A 567 4.51 24.91 -10.16
CA TRP A 567 3.26 24.17 -10.32
C TRP A 567 2.18 24.63 -9.33
N GLY A 568 2.54 24.81 -8.04
CA GLY A 568 1.62 25.31 -7.01
C GLY A 568 1.09 26.70 -7.35
N ALA A 569 1.96 27.60 -7.81
CA ALA A 569 1.56 28.94 -8.26
C ALA A 569 0.63 28.91 -9.48
N GLY A 570 0.84 27.98 -10.40
CA GLY A 570 -0.01 27.75 -11.58
C GLY A 570 -1.42 27.27 -11.22
N VAL A 571 -1.53 26.32 -10.29
CA VAL A 571 -2.81 25.81 -9.79
C VAL A 571 -3.59 26.90 -9.06
N LEU A 572 -2.93 27.67 -8.17
CA LEU A 572 -3.57 28.80 -7.46
C LEU A 572 -4.09 29.89 -8.40
N ARG A 573 -3.40 30.16 -9.51
CA ARG A 573 -3.89 31.10 -10.53
C ARG A 573 -5.11 30.59 -11.28
N ARG A 574 -5.24 29.26 -11.49
CA ARG A 574 -6.42 28.66 -12.15
C ARG A 574 -7.65 28.59 -11.21
N VAL A 575 -7.45 28.43 -9.91
CA VAL A 575 -8.54 28.42 -8.93
C VAL A 575 -9.08 29.83 -8.65
N ARG A 576 -8.27 30.87 -8.88
CA ARG A 576 -8.68 32.28 -8.74
C ARG A 576 -9.34 32.88 -9.99
N ARG A 577 -9.32 32.18 -11.11
CA ARG A 577 -10.10 32.49 -12.30
C ARG A 577 -11.33 31.59 -12.42
#